data_b635cb7c9461e7c25d4870998ef70f5c
#
_entry.id   b635cb7c9461e7c25d4870998ef70f5c
#
_cell.length_a   1.000
_cell.length_b   1.000
_cell.length_c   1.000
_cell.angle_alpha   90.00
_cell.angle_beta   90.00
_cell.angle_gamma   90.00
#
_symmetry.space_group_name_H-M   'P 1'
#
loop_
_entity.id
_entity.type
_entity.pdbx_description
1 polymer ?
#
loop_
_entity_poly.entity_id
_entity_poly.type
_entity_poly.pdbx_seq_one_letter_code
_entity_poly.pdbx_strand_id
1 'polypeptide(L)'
;MYEAALAEIGFIVLSEGEFEDDGYVLFGKRDGHDDFGLHSVGTKPGRDRVTTGAHIAFPAGDEEAVVRWYDAALRNGGVDNGPPGVRPEYSGYYFAAFILDLDGNNVEAVFHGQTNT
;
A
#
# COMPACT_ATOMS: atom_id res chain seq x y z
N MET A 1 -6.42 4.86 6.42
CA MET A 1 -5.01 4.90 5.98
C MET A 1 -4.84 4.62 4.49
N TYR A 2 -5.34 3.50 4.01
CA TYR A 2 -5.13 3.13 2.60
C TYR A 2 -5.69 4.15 1.61
N GLU A 3 -6.89 4.63 1.83
CA GLU A 3 -7.49 5.59 0.89
C GLU A 3 -6.62 6.83 0.73
N ALA A 4 -6.17 7.41 1.85
CA ALA A 4 -5.35 8.61 1.82
C ALA A 4 -3.97 8.35 1.22
N ALA A 5 -3.31 7.26 1.62
CA ALA A 5 -1.97 6.94 1.16
C ALA A 5 -1.96 6.54 -0.32
N LEU A 6 -2.87 5.65 -0.73
CA LEU A 6 -2.92 5.17 -2.10
C LEU A 6 -3.30 6.26 -3.10
N ALA A 7 -4.11 7.25 -2.68
CA ALA A 7 -4.45 8.39 -3.54
C ALA A 7 -3.18 9.14 -3.98
N GLU A 8 -2.17 9.20 -3.13
CA GLU A 8 -0.92 9.91 -3.42
C GLU A 8 -0.10 9.24 -4.53
N ILE A 9 -0.38 7.99 -4.83
CA ILE A 9 0.32 7.24 -5.89
C ILE A 9 -0.63 6.79 -7.00
N GLY A 10 -1.83 7.40 -7.06
CA GLY A 10 -2.74 7.22 -8.19
C GLY A 10 -3.77 6.11 -8.06
N PHE A 11 -3.86 5.46 -6.90
CA PHE A 11 -4.88 4.44 -6.67
C PHE A 11 -6.05 5.06 -5.90
N ILE A 12 -7.24 4.85 -6.40
CA ILE A 12 -8.45 5.41 -5.80
C ILE A 12 -9.44 4.29 -5.50
N VAL A 13 -10.42 4.59 -4.66
CA VAL A 13 -11.51 3.66 -4.40
C VAL A 13 -12.36 3.55 -5.66
N LEU A 14 -12.47 2.35 -6.20
CA LEU A 14 -13.30 2.08 -7.37
C LEU A 14 -14.65 1.49 -6.98
N SER A 15 -14.70 0.77 -5.88
CA SER A 15 -15.93 0.13 -5.43
C SER A 15 -15.84 -0.18 -3.95
N GLU A 16 -16.96 -0.11 -3.26
CA GLU A 16 -17.03 -0.53 -1.87
C GLU A 16 -18.43 -1.05 -1.58
N GLY A 17 -18.56 -1.94 -0.60
CA GLY A 17 -19.84 -2.52 -0.26
C GLY A 17 -19.71 -3.65 0.74
N GLU A 18 -20.71 -4.51 0.75
CA GLU A 18 -20.74 -5.68 1.62
C GLU A 18 -21.03 -6.92 0.80
N PHE A 19 -20.40 -8.01 1.18
CA PHE A 19 -20.64 -9.32 0.58
C PHE A 19 -20.56 -10.36 1.69
N GLU A 20 -21.66 -11.12 1.86
CA GLU A 20 -21.74 -12.17 2.90
C GLU A 20 -21.31 -11.67 4.29
N ASP A 21 -21.85 -10.53 4.69
CA ASP A 21 -21.58 -9.88 5.99
C ASP A 21 -20.18 -9.31 6.16
N ASP A 22 -19.33 -9.39 5.14
CA ASP A 22 -18.01 -8.76 5.15
C ASP A 22 -18.05 -7.47 4.33
N GLY A 23 -17.46 -6.41 4.86
CA GLY A 23 -17.25 -5.19 4.10
C GLY A 23 -16.05 -5.33 3.17
N TYR A 24 -16.08 -4.64 2.04
CA TYR A 24 -14.94 -4.62 1.14
C TYR A 24 -14.75 -3.22 0.55
N VAL A 25 -13.50 -2.93 0.21
CA VAL A 25 -13.10 -1.73 -0.53
C VAL A 25 -12.11 -2.17 -1.60
N LEU A 26 -12.38 -1.80 -2.85
CA LEU A 26 -11.50 -2.14 -3.98
C LEU A 26 -10.86 -0.88 -4.52
N PHE A 27 -9.56 -0.94 -4.70
CA PHE A 27 -8.75 0.18 -5.18
C PHE A 27 -8.16 -0.16 -6.55
N GLY A 28 -7.99 0.88 -7.36
CA GLY A 28 -7.32 0.75 -8.64
C GLY A 28 -7.04 2.12 -9.20
N LYS A 29 -6.46 2.16 -10.40
CA LYS A 29 -6.21 3.41 -11.09
C LYS A 29 -7.49 3.89 -11.76
N ARG A 30 -7.62 5.21 -11.93
CA ARG A 30 -8.77 5.81 -12.60
C ARG A 30 -8.94 5.17 -13.98
N ASP A 31 -10.19 4.77 -14.30
CA ASP A 31 -10.53 4.08 -15.54
C ASP A 31 -9.87 2.71 -15.71
N GLY A 32 -9.32 2.16 -14.62
CA GLY A 32 -8.67 0.86 -14.62
C GLY A 32 -9.51 -0.20 -13.92
N HIS A 33 -8.86 -1.34 -13.72
CA HIS A 33 -9.45 -2.44 -12.97
C HIS A 33 -9.08 -2.32 -11.49
N ASP A 34 -9.80 -3.03 -10.64
CA ASP A 34 -9.45 -3.14 -9.25
C ASP A 34 -8.17 -3.98 -9.13
N ASP A 35 -7.14 -3.35 -8.53
CA ASP A 35 -5.83 -3.97 -8.37
C ASP A 35 -5.55 -4.41 -6.93
N PHE A 36 -6.29 -3.87 -5.97
CA PHE A 36 -6.05 -4.15 -4.56
C PHE A 36 -7.37 -4.09 -3.80
N GLY A 37 -7.62 -5.10 -3.00
CA GLY A 37 -8.84 -5.19 -2.22
C GLY A 37 -8.55 -5.34 -0.73
N LEU A 38 -9.39 -4.71 0.07
CA LEU A 38 -9.41 -4.89 1.52
C LEU A 38 -10.76 -5.46 1.90
N HIS A 39 -10.75 -6.45 2.75
CA HIS A 39 -11.96 -7.07 3.26
C HIS A 39 -11.95 -7.06 4.77
N SER A 40 -13.08 -6.73 5.38
CA SER A 40 -13.23 -6.92 6.82
C SER A 40 -13.52 -8.39 7.07
N VAL A 41 -12.78 -9.00 7.99
CA VAL A 41 -12.99 -10.41 8.31
C VAL A 41 -13.94 -10.60 9.49
N GLY A 42 -14.25 -9.52 10.19
CA GLY A 42 -15.19 -9.56 11.30
C GLY A 42 -14.81 -10.56 12.36
N THR A 43 -15.78 -11.36 12.79
CA THR A 43 -15.60 -12.34 13.83
C THR A 43 -15.47 -13.77 13.31
N LYS A 44 -15.20 -13.94 12.01
CA LYS A 44 -15.09 -15.29 11.43
C LYS A 44 -13.86 -16.00 12.00
N PRO A 45 -14.03 -17.22 12.53
CA PRO A 45 -12.91 -17.96 13.13
C PRO A 45 -11.78 -18.20 12.16
N GLY A 46 -10.53 -18.03 12.65
CA GLY A 46 -9.33 -18.30 11.87
C GLY A 46 -8.96 -17.24 10.86
N ARG A 47 -9.70 -16.11 10.81
CA ARG A 47 -9.46 -15.06 9.83
C ARG A 47 -9.04 -13.75 10.48
N ASP A 48 -8.61 -13.80 11.73
CA ASP A 48 -8.23 -12.64 12.52
C ASP A 48 -6.71 -12.43 12.59
N ARG A 49 -5.96 -13.14 11.76
CA ARG A 49 -4.50 -13.10 11.80
C ARG A 49 -3.92 -12.50 10.54
N VAL A 50 -2.86 -11.67 10.72
CA VAL A 50 -2.02 -11.25 9.60
C VAL A 50 -1.01 -12.35 9.31
N THR A 51 -0.62 -12.48 8.06
CA THR A 51 0.40 -13.46 7.66
C THR A 51 1.78 -12.87 7.95
N THR A 52 2.54 -13.55 8.80
CA THR A 52 3.90 -13.14 9.09
C THR A 52 4.74 -13.25 7.82
N GLY A 53 5.43 -12.17 7.48
CA GLY A 53 6.24 -12.11 6.26
C GLY A 53 5.49 -11.71 5.01
N ALA A 54 4.19 -11.45 5.10
CA ALA A 54 3.46 -10.92 3.96
C ALA A 54 3.96 -9.52 3.64
N HIS A 55 4.04 -9.20 2.35
CA HIS A 55 4.59 -7.93 1.89
C HIS A 55 3.86 -7.52 0.61
N ILE A 56 3.34 -6.31 0.60
CA ILE A 56 2.61 -5.77 -0.54
C ILE A 56 3.34 -4.52 -1.00
N ALA A 57 3.71 -4.45 -2.28
CA ALA A 57 4.40 -3.30 -2.85
C ALA A 57 3.53 -2.64 -3.91
N PHE A 58 3.40 -1.32 -3.83
CA PHE A 58 2.67 -0.52 -4.81
C PHE A 58 3.65 0.33 -5.63
N PRO A 59 3.50 0.38 -6.95
CA PRO A 59 4.37 1.22 -7.77
C PRO A 59 3.99 2.69 -7.63
N ALA A 60 4.99 3.55 -7.55
CA ALA A 60 4.82 4.99 -7.53
C ALA A 60 5.46 5.59 -8.79
N GLY A 61 4.95 6.73 -9.23
CA GLY A 61 5.41 7.35 -10.48
C GLY A 61 6.71 8.11 -10.36
N ASP A 62 7.07 8.54 -9.15
CA ASP A 62 8.32 9.25 -8.88
C ASP A 62 8.66 9.19 -7.39
N GLU A 63 9.82 9.73 -7.02
CA GLU A 63 10.25 9.71 -5.62
C GLU A 63 9.36 10.54 -4.71
N GLU A 64 8.88 11.68 -5.21
CA GLU A 64 7.99 12.54 -4.42
C GLU A 64 6.69 11.84 -4.08
N ALA A 65 6.17 11.04 -5.00
CA ALA A 65 4.96 10.26 -4.75
C ALA A 65 5.17 9.25 -3.62
N VAL A 66 6.35 8.62 -3.57
CA VAL A 66 6.70 7.71 -2.48
C VAL A 66 6.69 8.46 -1.14
N VAL A 67 7.28 9.64 -1.10
CA VAL A 67 7.32 10.46 0.12
C VAL A 67 5.90 10.85 0.56
N ARG A 68 5.07 11.32 -0.38
CA ARG A 68 3.69 11.70 -0.06
C ARG A 68 2.87 10.52 0.45
N TRP A 69 3.06 9.34 -0.16
CA TRP A 69 2.40 8.12 0.28
C TRP A 69 2.78 7.79 1.72
N TYR A 70 4.08 7.83 2.01
CA TYR A 70 4.60 7.52 3.34
C TYR A 70 4.02 8.49 4.38
N ASP A 71 4.07 9.79 4.10
CA ASP A 71 3.56 10.80 5.03
C ASP A 71 2.06 10.65 5.26
N ALA A 72 1.30 10.38 4.21
CA ALA A 72 -0.14 10.19 4.33
C ALA A 72 -0.45 8.93 5.16
N ALA A 73 0.31 7.86 4.95
CA ALA A 73 0.12 6.64 5.73
C ALA A 73 0.36 6.88 7.21
N LEU A 74 1.44 7.59 7.56
CA LEU A 74 1.74 7.87 8.96
C LEU A 74 0.70 8.79 9.60
N ARG A 75 0.21 9.78 8.86
CA ARG A 75 -0.84 10.66 9.38
C ARG A 75 -2.16 9.94 9.62
N ASN A 76 -2.34 8.78 9.02
CA ASN A 76 -3.59 8.03 9.11
C ASN A 76 -3.43 6.68 9.83
N GLY A 77 -2.45 6.59 10.72
CA GLY A 77 -2.32 5.46 11.63
C GLY A 77 -1.30 4.40 11.25
N GLY A 78 -0.66 4.54 10.10
CA GLY A 78 0.43 3.63 9.73
C GLY A 78 1.66 3.87 10.60
N VAL A 79 2.51 2.87 10.69
CA VAL A 79 3.73 2.93 11.50
C VAL A 79 4.93 2.79 10.57
N ASP A 80 5.97 3.61 10.81
CA ASP A 80 7.20 3.55 10.04
C ASP A 80 7.83 2.15 10.10
N ASN A 81 8.19 1.63 8.93
CA ASN A 81 8.91 0.37 8.80
C ASN A 81 10.07 0.50 7.81
N GLY A 82 10.47 1.73 7.52
CA GLY A 82 11.56 2.09 6.63
C GLY A 82 11.26 3.39 5.91
N PRO A 83 11.89 4.51 6.30
CA PRO A 83 11.58 5.82 5.71
C PRO A 83 11.96 5.90 4.23
N PRO A 84 11.41 6.89 3.49
CA PRO A 84 11.73 7.02 2.07
C PRO A 84 13.22 7.15 1.84
N GLY A 85 13.72 6.42 0.85
CA GLY A 85 15.13 6.46 0.51
C GLY A 85 15.48 5.43 -0.54
N VAL A 86 16.70 5.57 -1.05
CA VAL A 86 17.26 4.61 -2.00
C VAL A 86 17.60 3.31 -1.28
N ARG A 87 17.30 2.19 -1.92
CA ARG A 87 17.63 0.86 -1.40
C ARG A 87 18.65 0.21 -2.33
N PRO A 88 19.93 0.45 -2.10
CA PRO A 88 20.98 -0.04 -3.02
C PRO A 88 21.12 -1.56 -3.05
N GLU A 89 20.59 -2.25 -2.05
CA GLU A 89 20.61 -3.72 -2.00
C GLU A 89 19.67 -4.38 -3.01
N TYR A 90 18.76 -3.61 -3.60
CA TYR A 90 17.86 -4.12 -4.65
C TYR A 90 18.44 -3.78 -6.03
N SER A 91 18.10 -4.58 -7.01
CA SER A 91 18.61 -4.39 -8.36
C SER A 91 18.01 -3.14 -9.01
N GLY A 92 18.85 -2.39 -9.76
CA GLY A 92 18.44 -1.16 -10.40
C GLY A 92 18.26 -0.02 -9.41
N TYR A 93 17.67 1.07 -9.88
CA TYR A 93 17.37 2.19 -9.00
C TYR A 93 16.04 1.92 -8.27
N TYR A 94 16.12 1.82 -6.98
CA TYR A 94 14.99 1.43 -6.15
C TYR A 94 14.83 2.46 -5.02
N PHE A 95 13.81 3.30 -5.13
CA PHE A 95 13.48 4.29 -4.10
C PHE A 95 12.17 3.90 -3.45
N ALA A 96 12.20 3.60 -2.17
CA ALA A 96 11.04 3.03 -1.51
C ALA A 96 10.85 3.53 -0.09
N ALA A 97 9.63 3.37 0.39
CA ALA A 97 9.28 3.55 1.79
C ALA A 97 8.41 2.38 2.23
N PHE A 98 8.53 2.02 3.49
CA PHE A 98 7.82 0.90 4.07
C PHE A 98 7.04 1.34 5.30
N ILE A 99 5.82 0.85 5.44
CA ILE A 99 5.02 1.09 6.64
C ILE A 99 4.38 -0.23 7.11
N LEU A 100 3.94 -0.23 8.33
CA LEU A 100 3.02 -1.26 8.81
C LEU A 100 1.64 -0.64 8.82
N ASP A 101 0.66 -1.36 8.29
CA ASP A 101 -0.71 -0.89 8.28
C ASP A 101 -1.34 -1.07 9.68
N LEU A 102 -2.63 -0.74 9.80
CA LEU A 102 -3.30 -0.80 11.10
C LEU A 102 -3.37 -2.20 11.68
N ASP A 103 -3.23 -3.22 10.84
CA ASP A 103 -3.23 -4.61 11.26
C ASP A 103 -1.83 -5.22 11.34
N GLY A 104 -0.80 -4.42 11.07
CA GLY A 104 0.58 -4.86 11.14
C GLY A 104 1.13 -5.47 9.86
N ASN A 105 0.44 -5.31 8.73
CA ASN A 105 0.94 -5.79 7.45
C ASN A 105 2.04 -4.88 6.91
N ASN A 106 3.08 -5.48 6.33
CA ASN A 106 4.17 -4.74 5.70
C ASN A 106 3.74 -4.27 4.32
N VAL A 107 3.75 -2.95 4.13
CA VAL A 107 3.30 -2.33 2.88
C VAL A 107 4.37 -1.38 2.40
N GLU A 108 4.61 -1.37 1.12
CA GLU A 108 5.66 -0.59 0.48
C GLU A 108 5.10 0.23 -0.66
N ALA A 109 5.64 1.43 -0.86
CA ALA A 109 5.53 2.14 -2.14
C ALA A 109 6.92 2.23 -2.73
N VAL A 110 7.06 1.98 -4.02
CA VAL A 110 8.35 1.92 -4.67
C VAL A 110 8.32 2.63 -6.03
N PHE A 111 9.36 3.42 -6.25
CA PHE A 111 9.65 3.98 -7.56
C PHE A 111 10.89 3.29 -8.12
N HIS A 112 10.71 2.64 -9.26
CA HIS A 112 11.82 2.05 -10.01
C HIS A 112 12.31 3.08 -11.00
N GLY A 113 13.44 3.71 -10.70
CA GLY A 113 14.02 4.67 -11.61
C GLY A 113 14.61 3.99 -12.81
N GLN A 114 14.72 4.74 -13.91
CA GLN A 114 15.45 4.25 -15.06
C GLN A 114 16.93 4.43 -14.81
N THR A 115 17.65 3.34 -14.87
CA THR A 115 19.09 3.45 -14.91
C THR A 115 19.46 3.82 -16.35
N ASN A 116 20.12 4.95 -16.51
CA ASN A 116 20.63 5.30 -17.79
C ASN A 116 21.82 4.42 -18.11
N THR A 117 21.59 3.50 -18.97
CA THR A 117 22.67 2.69 -19.50
C THR A 117 22.90 3.04 -20.92
#